data_e83b6ed53ec46832984e9ff7bf74b064
#
_entry.id   e83b6ed53ec46832984e9ff7bf74b064
#
_cell.length_a   1.000
_cell.length_b   1.000
_cell.length_c   1.000
_cell.angle_alpha   90.00
_cell.angle_beta   90.00
_cell.angle_gamma   90.00
#
_symmetry.space_group_name_H-M   'P 1'
#
loop_
_entity.id
_entity.type
_entity.pdbx_description
1 polymer ?
#
loop_
_entity_poly.entity_id
_entity_poly.type
_entity_poly.pdbx_seq_one_letter_code
_entity_poly.pdbx_strand_id
1 'polypeptide(L)'
;MDKKIGLFWLRDDFRFIKNHGLIEATTKHNQVVVFYLYKKDVFNYQEAQKWWLSKSLSNFKKKLNELNITLEIVETNSFKNFFDDLINKKDFAIYWNKVYEPDYLKFDKYLLNILKNKKIDHKRFKGNALNEIDEVKKGDGTPF
;
A
#
# COMPACT_ATOMS: atom_id res chain seq x y z
N MET A 1 3.29 -3.39 -22.03
CA MET A 1 3.08 -3.69 -20.61
C MET A 1 4.23 -4.52 -20.06
N ASP A 2 4.63 -4.24 -18.85
CA ASP A 2 5.70 -4.97 -18.18
C ASP A 2 5.27 -6.41 -17.87
N LYS A 3 6.18 -7.38 -18.10
CA LYS A 3 5.95 -8.80 -17.81
C LYS A 3 6.02 -9.12 -16.32
N LYS A 4 6.57 -8.22 -15.51
CA LYS A 4 6.63 -8.38 -14.05
C LYS A 4 5.23 -8.32 -13.45
N ILE A 5 5.06 -8.99 -12.32
CA ILE A 5 3.83 -8.85 -11.53
C ILE A 5 3.82 -7.47 -10.87
N GLY A 6 2.71 -6.76 -10.99
CA GLY A 6 2.46 -5.54 -10.25
C GLY A 6 1.85 -5.87 -8.89
N LEU A 7 2.51 -5.47 -7.82
CA LEU A 7 2.00 -5.61 -6.46
C LEU A 7 1.47 -4.26 -5.98
N PHE A 8 0.27 -4.27 -5.42
CA PHE A 8 -0.28 -3.10 -4.74
C PHE A 8 -0.47 -3.40 -3.25
N TRP A 9 0.23 -2.66 -2.41
CA TRP A 9 0.08 -2.77 -0.96
C TRP A 9 -1.09 -1.91 -0.49
N LEU A 10 -2.20 -2.58 -0.23
CA LEU A 10 -3.40 -1.96 0.31
C LEU A 10 -3.21 -1.72 1.81
N ARG A 11 -3.44 -0.49 2.25
CA ARG A 11 -3.43 -0.13 3.67
C ARG A 11 -4.83 0.34 4.09
N ASP A 12 -5.05 1.63 4.27
CA ASP A 12 -6.37 2.14 4.69
C ASP A 12 -7.18 2.74 3.53
N ASP A 13 -6.72 2.53 2.30
CA ASP A 13 -7.27 3.14 1.10
C ASP A 13 -8.14 2.16 0.32
N PHE A 14 -9.39 1.99 0.76
CA PHE A 14 -10.36 1.04 0.20
C PHE A 14 -11.19 1.63 -0.96
N ARG A 15 -10.63 2.53 -1.73
CA ARG A 15 -11.32 3.14 -2.87
C ARG A 15 -10.69 2.73 -4.19
N PHE A 16 -11.50 2.75 -5.25
CA PHE A 16 -11.06 2.52 -6.63
C PHE A 16 -10.81 3.83 -7.36
N ILE A 17 -11.69 4.81 -7.17
CA ILE A 17 -11.57 6.13 -7.79
C ILE A 17 -10.45 6.90 -7.10
N LYS A 18 -9.56 7.47 -7.90
CA LYS A 18 -8.39 8.23 -7.42
C LYS A 18 -7.44 7.42 -6.53
N ASN A 19 -7.43 6.12 -6.68
CA ASN A 19 -6.43 5.26 -6.06
C ASN A 19 -5.22 5.14 -6.99
N HIS A 20 -4.28 6.07 -6.86
CA HIS A 20 -3.17 6.22 -7.80
C HIS A 20 -2.26 5.00 -7.84
N GLY A 21 -1.97 4.37 -6.71
CA GLY A 21 -1.14 3.17 -6.66
C GLY A 21 -1.77 1.99 -7.38
N LEU A 22 -3.05 1.76 -7.16
CA LEU A 22 -3.79 0.70 -7.83
C LEU A 22 -3.91 0.95 -9.34
N ILE A 23 -4.20 2.19 -9.74
CA ILE A 23 -4.29 2.59 -11.14
C ILE A 23 -2.96 2.37 -11.85
N GLU A 24 -1.85 2.78 -11.25
CA GLU A 24 -0.52 2.58 -11.83
C GLU A 24 -0.20 1.10 -12.01
N ALA A 25 -0.46 0.27 -10.99
CA ALA A 25 -0.23 -1.16 -11.07
C ALA A 25 -1.02 -1.80 -12.23
N THR A 26 -2.31 -1.48 -12.34
CA THR A 26 -3.19 -2.05 -13.37
C THR A 26 -2.88 -1.52 -14.77
N THR A 27 -2.33 -0.32 -14.88
CA THR A 27 -1.97 0.27 -16.16
C THR A 27 -0.67 -0.31 -16.71
N LYS A 28 0.31 -0.57 -15.82
CA LYS A 28 1.66 -1.01 -16.23
C LYS A 28 1.85 -2.51 -16.32
N HIS A 29 1.01 -3.29 -15.66
CA HIS A 29 1.21 -4.74 -15.54
C HIS A 29 -0.01 -5.53 -16.01
N ASN A 30 0.26 -6.64 -16.68
CA ASN A 30 -0.79 -7.57 -17.12
C ASN A 30 -1.37 -8.38 -15.96
N GLN A 31 -0.54 -8.63 -14.95
CA GLN A 31 -0.92 -9.37 -13.76
C GLN A 31 -0.69 -8.50 -12.53
N VAL A 32 -1.74 -8.29 -11.76
CA VAL A 32 -1.71 -7.48 -10.54
C VAL A 32 -2.23 -8.31 -9.37
N VAL A 33 -1.50 -8.24 -8.27
CA VAL A 33 -1.91 -8.80 -6.99
C VAL A 33 -1.97 -7.67 -5.97
N VAL A 34 -3.12 -7.54 -5.32
CA VAL A 34 -3.29 -6.63 -4.19
C VAL A 34 -3.09 -7.44 -2.92
N PHE A 35 -2.33 -6.91 -1.97
CA PHE A 35 -2.14 -7.58 -0.68
C PHE A 35 -2.40 -6.62 0.47
N TYR A 36 -2.94 -7.16 1.54
CA TYR A 36 -3.19 -6.46 2.80
C TYR A 36 -2.48 -7.20 3.92
N LEU A 37 -1.65 -6.48 4.68
CA LEU A 37 -0.89 -7.05 5.79
C LEU A 37 -1.54 -6.67 7.12
N TYR A 38 -1.67 -7.64 8.00
CA TYR A 38 -2.06 -7.39 9.38
C TYR A 38 -1.17 -8.14 10.36
N LYS A 39 -0.97 -7.53 11.52
CA LYS A 39 -0.24 -8.17 12.62
C LYS A 39 -1.23 -8.82 13.57
N LYS A 40 -0.91 -10.01 14.05
CA LYS A 40 -1.74 -10.75 15.00
C LYS A 40 -2.01 -9.95 16.28
N ASP A 41 -1.02 -9.18 16.74
CA ASP A 41 -1.09 -8.43 17.99
C ASP A 41 -1.75 -7.04 17.83
N VAL A 42 -2.04 -6.60 16.60
CA VAL A 42 -2.67 -5.29 16.34
C VAL A 42 -4.19 -5.34 16.53
N PHE A 43 -4.76 -6.48 16.83
CA PHE A 43 -6.19 -6.60 17.11
C PHE A 43 -6.60 -6.14 18.53
N ASN A 44 -5.94 -5.11 19.04
CA ASN A 44 -6.52 -4.24 20.07
C ASN A 44 -7.62 -3.33 19.50
N TYR A 45 -8.03 -3.56 18.25
CA TYR A 45 -9.22 -2.92 17.70
C TYR A 45 -10.46 -3.36 18.49
N GLN A 46 -11.30 -2.40 18.82
CA GLN A 46 -12.62 -2.69 19.36
C GLN A 46 -13.43 -3.49 18.33
N GLU A 47 -14.41 -4.26 18.79
CA GLU A 47 -15.22 -5.14 17.93
C GLU A 47 -15.85 -4.40 16.75
N ALA A 48 -16.29 -3.15 16.92
CA ALA A 48 -16.84 -2.33 15.86
C ALA A 48 -15.81 -2.04 14.75
N GLN A 49 -14.55 -1.77 15.12
CA GLN A 49 -13.46 -1.54 14.17
C GLN A 49 -13.10 -2.80 13.38
N LYS A 50 -13.06 -3.96 14.04
CA LYS A 50 -12.83 -5.25 13.38
C LYS A 50 -13.93 -5.56 12.39
N TRP A 51 -15.17 -5.33 12.76
CA TRP A 51 -16.32 -5.55 11.90
C TRP A 51 -16.25 -4.66 10.64
N TRP A 52 -15.98 -3.36 10.84
CA TRP A 52 -15.85 -2.40 9.75
C TRP A 52 -14.72 -2.79 8.80
N LEU A 53 -13.54 -3.15 9.33
CA LEU A 53 -12.40 -3.58 8.53
C LEU A 53 -12.72 -4.85 7.72
N SER A 54 -13.35 -5.84 8.35
CA SER A 54 -13.77 -7.07 7.68
C SER A 54 -14.74 -6.80 6.54
N LYS A 55 -15.73 -5.91 6.75
CA LYS A 55 -16.66 -5.49 5.73
C LYS A 55 -15.98 -4.76 4.58
N SER A 56 -15.09 -3.83 4.89
CA SER A 56 -14.33 -3.06 3.89
C SER A 56 -13.45 -3.95 3.03
N LEU A 57 -12.73 -4.90 3.62
CA LEU A 57 -11.91 -5.86 2.91
C LEU A 57 -12.75 -6.80 2.04
N SER A 58 -13.88 -7.29 2.55
CA SER A 58 -14.78 -8.17 1.78
C SER A 58 -15.36 -7.45 0.57
N ASN A 59 -15.83 -6.23 0.72
CA ASN A 59 -16.36 -5.42 -0.36
C ASN A 59 -15.28 -5.08 -1.41
N PHE A 60 -14.09 -4.75 -0.95
CA PHE A 60 -12.97 -4.44 -1.84
C PHE A 60 -12.54 -5.68 -2.62
N LYS A 61 -12.44 -6.82 -1.96
CA LYS A 61 -12.13 -8.11 -2.58
C LYS A 61 -13.13 -8.48 -3.67
N LYS A 62 -14.42 -8.30 -3.40
CA LYS A 62 -15.49 -8.56 -4.37
C LYS A 62 -15.31 -7.71 -5.63
N LYS A 63 -15.07 -6.42 -5.47
CA LYS A 63 -14.86 -5.50 -6.60
C LYS A 63 -13.57 -5.83 -7.38
N LEU A 64 -12.50 -6.20 -6.70
CA LEU A 64 -11.26 -6.63 -7.35
C LEU A 64 -11.48 -7.91 -8.16
N ASN A 65 -12.22 -8.87 -7.63
CA ASN A 65 -12.54 -10.12 -8.33
C ASN A 65 -13.31 -9.87 -9.62
N GLU A 66 -14.21 -8.87 -9.65
CA GLU A 66 -14.91 -8.45 -10.86
C GLU A 66 -13.93 -7.95 -11.95
N LEU A 67 -12.77 -7.47 -11.55
CA LEU A 67 -11.69 -7.01 -12.44
C LEU A 67 -10.60 -8.07 -12.67
N ASN A 68 -10.81 -9.31 -12.23
CA ASN A 68 -9.84 -10.40 -12.27
C ASN A 68 -8.52 -10.09 -11.52
N ILE A 69 -8.61 -9.30 -10.45
CA ILE A 69 -7.48 -8.96 -9.58
C ILE A 69 -7.63 -9.70 -8.26
N THR A 70 -6.56 -10.36 -7.84
CA THR A 70 -6.53 -11.12 -6.58
C THR A 70 -6.21 -10.21 -5.41
N LEU A 71 -6.96 -10.34 -4.31
CA LEU A 71 -6.62 -9.75 -3.01
C LEU A 71 -6.15 -10.85 -2.07
N GLU A 72 -4.90 -10.75 -1.64
CA GLU A 72 -4.30 -11.61 -0.63
C GLU A 72 -4.30 -10.91 0.73
N ILE A 73 -4.91 -11.54 1.73
CA ILE A 73 -4.90 -11.04 3.11
C ILE A 73 -3.88 -11.87 3.88
N VAL A 74 -2.82 -11.22 4.33
CA VAL A 74 -1.65 -11.90 4.89
C VAL A 74 -1.44 -11.51 6.35
N GLU A 75 -1.46 -12.51 7.23
CA GLU A 75 -1.04 -12.37 8.61
C GLU A 75 0.49 -12.42 8.69
N THR A 76 1.09 -11.47 9.39
CA THR A 76 2.54 -11.44 9.60
C THR A 76 2.88 -11.00 11.01
N ASN A 77 3.97 -11.49 11.56
CA ASN A 77 4.49 -11.04 12.85
C ASN A 77 5.22 -9.70 12.73
N SER A 78 5.75 -9.39 11.55
CA SER A 78 6.52 -8.19 11.29
C SER A 78 6.42 -7.80 9.82
N PHE A 79 6.08 -6.56 9.54
CA PHE A 79 6.11 -6.02 8.16
C PHE A 79 7.52 -6.08 7.58
N LYS A 80 8.53 -5.80 8.40
CA LYS A 80 9.93 -5.89 7.98
C LYS A 80 10.28 -7.29 7.46
N ASN A 81 9.94 -8.32 8.21
CA ASN A 81 10.22 -9.71 7.82
C ASN A 81 9.47 -10.09 6.54
N PHE A 82 8.23 -9.69 6.42
CA PHE A 82 7.44 -9.93 5.21
C PHE A 82 8.12 -9.31 3.97
N PHE A 83 8.52 -8.05 4.06
CA PHE A 83 9.15 -7.36 2.93
C PHE A 83 10.57 -7.86 2.66
N ASP A 84 11.33 -8.24 3.67
CA ASP A 84 12.65 -8.86 3.48
C ASP A 84 12.53 -10.17 2.66
N ASP A 85 11.54 -11.00 2.97
CA ASP A 85 11.26 -12.23 2.23
C ASP A 85 10.76 -11.94 0.80
N LEU A 86 9.87 -10.96 0.65
CA LEU A 86 9.34 -10.55 -0.65
C LEU A 86 10.45 -10.04 -1.58
N ILE A 87 11.33 -9.20 -1.06
CA ILE A 87 12.42 -8.58 -1.82
C ILE A 87 13.39 -9.61 -2.39
N ASN A 88 13.56 -10.75 -1.72
CA ASN A 88 14.40 -11.83 -2.23
C ASN A 88 13.86 -12.47 -3.53
N LYS A 89 12.59 -12.33 -3.81
CA LYS A 89 11.96 -12.87 -5.03
C LYS A 89 12.24 -12.06 -6.30
N LYS A 90 12.54 -10.79 -6.18
CA LYS A 90 13.04 -9.82 -7.19
C LYS A 90 12.19 -9.58 -8.45
N ASP A 91 11.22 -10.37 -8.79
CA ASP A 91 10.55 -10.34 -10.10
C ASP A 91 9.18 -9.66 -10.04
N PHE A 92 9.14 -8.49 -9.41
CA PHE A 92 7.92 -7.70 -9.23
C PHE A 92 8.21 -6.19 -9.25
N ALA A 93 7.15 -5.42 -9.45
CA ALA A 93 7.13 -4.00 -9.14
C ALA A 93 6.10 -3.76 -8.04
N ILE A 94 6.32 -2.80 -7.15
CA ILE A 94 5.44 -2.55 -6.02
C ILE A 94 4.99 -1.10 -5.96
N TYR A 95 3.71 -0.92 -5.67
CA TYR A 95 3.04 0.37 -5.59
C TYR A 95 2.23 0.47 -4.31
N TRP A 96 2.18 1.65 -3.72
CA TRP A 96 1.33 1.93 -2.56
C TRP A 96 1.04 3.42 -2.44
N ASN A 97 0.06 3.74 -1.65
CA ASN A 97 -0.29 5.12 -1.33
C ASN A 97 0.21 5.48 0.07
N LYS A 98 0.70 6.70 0.22
CA LYS A 98 1.21 7.21 1.50
C LYS A 98 0.10 7.24 2.56
N VAL A 99 0.40 6.77 3.74
CA VAL A 99 -0.41 6.89 4.94
C VAL A 99 0.36 7.77 5.93
N TYR A 100 -0.33 8.72 6.54
CA TYR A 100 0.31 9.80 7.29
C TYR A 100 0.52 9.48 8.79
N GLU A 101 0.15 8.30 9.24
CA GLU A 101 0.46 7.84 10.59
C GLU A 101 1.98 7.70 10.77
N PRO A 102 2.54 8.17 11.91
CA PRO A 102 3.99 8.20 12.13
C PRO A 102 4.70 6.86 11.93
N ASP A 103 4.10 5.77 12.37
CA ASP A 103 4.68 4.42 12.23
C ASP A 103 4.77 3.99 10.78
N TYR A 104 3.73 4.27 9.98
CA TYR A 104 3.75 4.00 8.54
C TYR A 104 4.74 4.88 7.79
N LEU A 105 4.85 6.16 8.15
CA LEU A 105 5.82 7.06 7.54
C LEU A 105 7.26 6.60 7.81
N LYS A 106 7.54 6.17 9.02
CA LYS A 106 8.85 5.64 9.42
C LYS A 106 9.17 4.34 8.67
N PHE A 107 8.21 3.44 8.57
CA PHE A 107 8.36 2.19 7.83
C PHE A 107 8.55 2.44 6.33
N ASP A 108 7.82 3.38 5.76
CA ASP A 108 7.95 3.75 4.34
C ASP A 108 9.36 4.24 3.99
N LYS A 109 10.01 4.99 4.88
CA LYS A 109 11.41 5.39 4.69
C LYS A 109 12.35 4.18 4.59
N TYR A 110 12.17 3.22 5.48
CA TYR A 110 12.91 1.96 5.45
C TYR A 110 12.67 1.19 4.16
N LEU A 111 11.41 1.03 3.78
CA LEU A 111 11.01 0.29 2.59
C LEU A 111 11.54 0.93 1.31
N LEU A 112 11.40 2.25 1.16
CA LEU A 112 11.92 2.99 0.00
C LEU A 112 13.44 2.81 -0.14
N ASN A 113 14.17 2.86 0.97
CA ASN A 113 15.61 2.69 0.96
C ASN A 113 16.03 1.29 0.50
N ILE A 114 15.39 0.25 1.04
CA ILE A 114 15.75 -1.13 0.69
C ILE A 114 15.35 -1.49 -0.74
N LEU A 115 14.21 -1.01 -1.23
CA LEU A 115 13.78 -1.22 -2.61
C LEU A 115 14.73 -0.54 -3.60
N LYS A 116 15.17 0.67 -3.28
CA LYS A 116 16.16 1.40 -4.08
C LYS A 116 17.50 0.65 -4.13
N ASN A 117 18.00 0.20 -2.99
CA ASN A 117 19.27 -0.53 -2.90
C ASN A 117 19.24 -1.86 -3.65
N LYS A 118 18.10 -2.54 -3.67
CA LYS A 118 17.90 -3.81 -4.39
C LYS A 118 17.48 -3.61 -5.84
N LYS A 119 17.32 -2.37 -6.29
CA LYS A 119 16.91 -2.01 -7.67
C LYS A 119 15.58 -2.64 -8.09
N ILE A 120 14.62 -2.64 -7.17
CA ILE A 120 13.25 -3.12 -7.42
C ILE A 120 12.40 -1.93 -7.83
N ASP A 121 11.65 -2.07 -8.91
CA ASP A 121 10.74 -1.03 -9.40
C ASP A 121 9.65 -0.76 -8.37
N HIS A 122 9.51 0.49 -7.98
CA HIS A 122 8.53 0.88 -6.96
C HIS A 122 8.11 2.33 -7.12
N LYS A 123 6.92 2.63 -6.63
CA LYS A 123 6.44 4.01 -6.56
C LYS A 123 5.43 4.17 -5.41
N ARG A 124 5.64 5.19 -4.61
CA ARG A 124 4.71 5.63 -3.58
C ARG A 124 3.98 6.88 -4.05
N PHE A 125 2.66 6.86 -3.96
CA PHE A 125 1.80 7.96 -4.37
C PHE A 125 1.31 8.75 -3.16
N LYS A 126 0.78 9.95 -3.42
CA LYS A 126 0.07 10.73 -2.40
C LYS A 126 -1.10 9.93 -1.85
N GLY A 127 -1.32 10.05 -0.55
CA GLY A 127 -2.44 9.39 0.13
C GLY A 127 -3.74 10.19 0.04
N ASN A 128 -4.53 10.13 1.11
CA ASN A 128 -5.84 10.78 1.18
C ASN A 128 -5.77 12.29 1.31
N ALA A 129 -4.61 12.85 1.65
CA ALA A 129 -4.47 14.30 1.79
C ALA A 129 -4.61 14.98 0.44
N LEU A 130 -5.33 16.08 0.41
CA LEU A 130 -5.52 16.88 -0.79
C LEU A 130 -4.18 17.43 -1.29
N ASN A 131 -3.34 17.86 -0.36
CA ASN A 131 -1.96 18.30 -0.59
C ASN A 131 -1.02 17.56 0.36
N GLU A 132 0.21 17.34 -0.05
CA GLU A 132 1.24 16.86 0.86
C GLU A 132 1.49 17.92 1.96
N ILE A 133 1.73 17.49 3.19
CA ILE A 133 1.95 18.38 4.32
C ILE A 133 3.11 19.34 4.04
N ASP A 134 4.14 18.85 3.38
CA ASP A 134 5.33 19.63 3.03
C ASP A 134 5.08 20.64 1.89
N GLU A 135 4.01 20.49 1.13
CA GLU A 135 3.62 21.38 0.05
C GLU A 135 2.82 22.59 0.56
N VAL A 136 2.19 22.46 1.74
CA VAL A 136 1.40 23.53 2.33
C VAL A 136 2.30 24.45 3.14
N LYS A 137 2.49 25.66 2.64
CA LYS A 137 3.36 26.67 3.25
C LYS A 137 2.59 27.97 3.50
N LYS A 138 3.07 28.75 4.46
CA LYS A 138 2.60 30.12 4.64
C LYS A 138 3.01 31.00 3.46
N GLY A 139 2.40 32.17 3.34
CA GLY A 139 2.72 33.10 2.26
C GLY A 139 4.18 33.57 2.20
N ASP A 140 4.93 33.43 3.29
CA ASP A 140 6.36 33.69 3.37
C ASP A 140 7.26 32.49 3.01
N GLY A 141 6.65 31.35 2.63
CA GLY A 141 7.36 30.11 2.25
C GLY A 141 7.75 29.22 3.42
N THR A 142 7.44 29.61 4.67
CA THR A 142 7.71 28.77 5.84
C THR A 142 6.60 27.71 6.03
N PRO A 143 6.92 26.57 6.65
CA PRO A 143 5.90 25.55 7.00
C PRO A 143 4.84 26.11 7.97
N PHE A 144 3.65 25.61 7.85
CA PHE A 144 2.61 25.88 8.85
C PHE A 144 2.97 25.30 10.20
#